data_765e315f007b918f60cf8d93e26e0953
#
_entry.id   765e315f007b918f60cf8d93e26e0953
#
_cell.length_a   1.000
_cell.length_b   1.000
_cell.length_c   1.000
_cell.angle_alpha   90.00
_cell.angle_beta   90.00
_cell.angle_gamma   90.00
#
_symmetry.space_group_name_H-M   'P 1'
#
loop_
_entity.id
_entity.type
_entity.pdbx_description
1 polymer ?
#
loop_
_entity_poly.entity_id
_entity_poly.type
_entity_poly.pdbx_seq_one_letter_code
_entity_poly.pdbx_strand_id
1 'polypeptide(L)'
;MPSLGLIHTTVSSTVSSTSTSFTEVAESSALTDGTDYYIIATGLVEGSSNSKVFEWQLVDRTNGDAVLTNSTVKREPNTADKCQSYSFVGKITAGRDGGGLAFEQKAASASTVRTQYLSILILDLSSLAATDFFYATDDTVADHTTTLADRVTHTLTSRVDGETWLVFGWVATAMDNVGRSAEALLYYEQGASNSSEPLMLYEGEDNTEQLSAWVCRPYSFTSDANVTWKIQSRDDQACSGCQNDYLGSTLLGLRLAAFANSESGYASADQDTTSTDFVQIATDTLTPDAAGSVIAVGSAIFDAGSAGRDTYLRLQVDGTTSPNAQPDGETSAVANDPTDQLAIQYATSYTGEAATAAVIDLDAKKTNGASYGWEMVSLAAFTTELFGIVTFSSVAAEAYTSGSKASQSHDAGTVADQTHDAGAAASEVRP
;
A
#
# COMPACT_ATOMS: atom_id res chain seq x y z
N MET A 1 19.43 7.44 14.15
CA MET A 1 18.79 6.11 14.05
C MET A 1 18.88 5.70 12.60
N PRO A 2 18.98 4.41 12.27
CA PRO A 2 18.84 3.98 10.89
C PRO A 2 17.46 4.40 10.38
N SER A 3 17.35 4.66 9.09
CA SER A 3 16.06 5.01 8.47
C SER A 3 15.84 4.15 7.24
N LEU A 4 14.58 3.90 6.95
CA LEU A 4 14.15 3.30 5.71
C LEU A 4 14.51 4.25 4.55
N GLY A 5 15.10 3.73 3.50
CA GLY A 5 15.28 4.49 2.26
C GLY A 5 13.92 4.73 1.60
N LEU A 6 13.55 5.99 1.41
CA LEU A 6 12.30 6.39 0.78
C LEU A 6 12.56 7.34 -0.38
N ILE A 7 12.04 7.01 -1.54
CA ILE A 7 11.87 7.91 -2.67
C ILE A 7 10.37 8.08 -2.90
N HIS A 8 9.91 9.32 -2.96
CA HIS A 8 8.52 9.65 -3.21
C HIS A 8 8.40 10.55 -4.43
N THR A 9 7.59 10.13 -5.39
CA THR A 9 7.30 10.87 -6.60
C THR A 9 5.80 11.15 -6.67
N THR A 10 5.44 12.41 -6.86
CA THR A 10 4.03 12.83 -6.92
C THR A 10 3.73 13.66 -8.15
N VAL A 11 2.49 13.54 -8.62
CA VAL A 11 1.85 14.46 -9.55
C VAL A 11 0.61 15.02 -8.85
N SER A 12 0.60 16.33 -8.63
CA SER A 12 -0.49 17.05 -7.96
C SER A 12 -1.28 17.98 -8.91
N SER A 13 -0.97 17.91 -10.20
CA SER A 13 -1.67 18.67 -11.24
C SER A 13 -1.86 17.79 -12.47
N THR A 14 -3.00 17.97 -13.14
CA THR A 14 -3.35 17.14 -14.31
C THR A 14 -2.30 17.19 -15.41
N VAL A 15 -1.76 16.03 -15.75
CA VAL A 15 -0.91 15.81 -16.93
C VAL A 15 -1.72 15.15 -18.03
N SER A 16 -1.77 15.76 -19.20
CA SER A 16 -2.59 15.30 -20.33
C SER A 16 -1.76 14.97 -21.55
N SER A 17 -2.15 13.94 -22.29
CA SER A 17 -1.53 13.55 -23.56
C SER A 17 -2.58 13.12 -24.58
N THR A 18 -2.32 13.44 -25.86
CA THR A 18 -3.08 12.92 -27.01
C THR A 18 -2.27 11.90 -27.81
N SER A 19 -1.08 11.55 -27.34
CA SER A 19 -0.17 10.61 -28.00
C SER A 19 -0.73 9.19 -27.98
N THR A 20 -0.70 8.54 -29.13
CA THR A 20 -0.99 7.10 -29.25
C THR A 20 0.23 6.21 -28.95
N SER A 21 1.34 6.82 -28.57
CA SER A 21 2.49 6.15 -27.97
C SER A 21 2.58 6.54 -26.50
N PHE A 22 3.18 5.72 -25.68
CA PHE A 22 3.39 6.05 -24.28
C PHE A 22 4.19 7.35 -24.13
N THR A 23 3.74 8.20 -23.23
CA THR A 23 4.37 9.45 -22.83
C THR A 23 4.58 9.47 -21.34
N GLU A 24 5.74 9.91 -20.91
CA GLU A 24 6.08 10.02 -19.49
C GLU A 24 5.22 11.10 -18.81
N VAL A 25 4.75 10.75 -17.63
CA VAL A 25 4.00 11.62 -16.72
C VAL A 25 4.90 12.11 -15.59
N ALA A 26 5.66 11.18 -15.02
CA ALA A 26 6.62 11.44 -13.96
C ALA A 26 7.69 10.36 -13.93
N GLU A 27 8.88 10.70 -13.44
CA GLU A 27 9.97 9.78 -13.15
C GLU A 27 10.51 10.05 -11.75
N SER A 28 10.84 8.98 -11.02
CA SER A 28 11.47 9.09 -9.71
C SER A 28 12.92 9.59 -9.84
N SER A 29 13.52 10.01 -8.72
CA SER A 29 14.97 10.16 -8.66
C SER A 29 15.66 8.83 -8.95
N ALA A 30 16.96 8.92 -9.30
CA ALA A 30 17.77 7.78 -9.67
C ALA A 30 17.81 6.71 -8.55
N LEU A 31 17.73 5.45 -8.97
CA LEU A 31 17.87 4.27 -8.12
C LEU A 31 19.31 3.78 -8.11
N THR A 32 19.70 3.09 -7.06
CA THR A 32 21.06 2.54 -6.89
C THR A 32 21.14 1.13 -7.44
N ASP A 33 22.12 0.85 -8.28
CA ASP A 33 22.37 -0.45 -8.90
C ASP A 33 22.43 -1.59 -7.86
N GLY A 34 21.79 -2.70 -8.19
CA GLY A 34 21.75 -3.91 -7.37
C GLY A 34 20.86 -3.82 -6.14
N THR A 35 20.20 -2.68 -5.90
CA THR A 35 19.31 -2.51 -4.75
C THR A 35 17.91 -2.97 -5.07
N ASP A 36 17.30 -3.71 -4.14
CA ASP A 36 15.90 -4.12 -4.19
C ASP A 36 15.01 -2.99 -3.68
N TYR A 37 14.07 -2.56 -4.51
CA TYR A 37 13.09 -1.55 -4.17
C TYR A 37 11.68 -2.12 -4.21
N TYR A 38 10.88 -1.78 -3.20
CA TYR A 38 9.47 -2.14 -3.10
C TYR A 38 8.63 -0.92 -3.43
N ILE A 39 7.63 -1.12 -4.28
CA ILE A 39 6.87 -0.04 -4.90
C ILE A 39 5.43 -0.11 -4.41
N ILE A 40 4.89 1.02 -3.97
CA ILE A 40 3.46 1.22 -3.71
C ILE A 40 3.06 2.42 -4.55
N ALA A 41 2.24 2.21 -5.57
CA ALA A 41 1.79 3.27 -6.45
C ALA A 41 0.26 3.38 -6.47
N THR A 42 -0.21 4.61 -6.48
CA THR A 42 -1.61 4.95 -6.65
C THR A 42 -1.77 6.18 -7.54
N GLY A 43 -2.88 6.28 -8.24
CA GLY A 43 -3.15 7.44 -9.07
C GLY A 43 -4.62 7.58 -9.42
N LEU A 44 -5.00 8.79 -9.79
CA LEU A 44 -6.28 9.13 -10.38
C LEU A 44 -6.09 9.37 -11.87
N VAL A 45 -6.66 8.50 -12.68
CA VAL A 45 -6.48 8.48 -14.14
C VAL A 45 -7.81 8.59 -14.86
N GLU A 46 -7.78 9.12 -16.10
CA GLU A 46 -9.00 9.45 -16.84
C GLU A 46 -8.80 9.34 -18.35
N GLY A 47 -9.83 8.90 -19.04
CA GLY A 47 -9.92 8.92 -20.49
C GLY A 47 -11.04 9.85 -20.99
N SER A 48 -10.75 10.70 -21.96
CA SER A 48 -11.70 11.71 -22.47
C SER A 48 -12.79 11.19 -23.41
N SER A 49 -12.84 9.90 -23.64
CA SER A 49 -13.77 9.31 -24.62
C SER A 49 -14.24 7.95 -24.13
N ASN A 50 -15.53 7.70 -24.23
CA ASN A 50 -16.08 6.37 -24.09
C ASN A 50 -15.73 5.50 -25.31
N SER A 51 -15.80 4.18 -25.12
CA SER A 51 -15.53 3.18 -26.17
C SER A 51 -14.14 3.29 -26.79
N LYS A 52 -13.14 3.67 -25.98
CA LYS A 52 -11.73 3.73 -26.35
C LYS A 52 -10.83 3.31 -25.20
N VAL A 53 -9.85 2.49 -25.50
CA VAL A 53 -8.90 2.00 -24.49
C VAL A 53 -7.80 3.01 -24.23
N PHE A 54 -7.61 3.34 -22.98
CA PHE A 54 -6.49 4.13 -22.45
C PHE A 54 -5.59 3.25 -21.63
N GLU A 55 -4.29 3.55 -21.64
CA GLU A 55 -3.31 2.70 -20.99
C GLU A 55 -2.38 3.53 -20.09
N TRP A 56 -2.03 2.95 -18.92
CA TRP A 56 -1.06 3.49 -17.97
C TRP A 56 -0.15 2.35 -17.51
N GLN A 57 1.13 2.65 -17.29
CA GLN A 57 2.12 1.66 -16.89
C GLN A 57 3.27 2.25 -16.07
N LEU A 58 3.96 1.40 -15.33
CA LEU A 58 5.25 1.69 -14.70
C LEU A 58 6.39 1.09 -15.52
N VAL A 59 7.46 1.84 -15.66
CA VAL A 59 8.63 1.48 -16.48
C VAL A 59 9.90 1.62 -15.67
N ASP A 60 10.69 0.58 -15.64
CA ASP A 60 11.99 0.57 -14.98
C ASP A 60 13.07 1.09 -15.95
N ARG A 61 13.50 2.33 -15.74
CA ARG A 61 14.57 2.97 -16.51
C ARG A 61 15.94 2.40 -16.19
N THR A 62 16.10 1.70 -15.06
CA THR A 62 17.36 1.07 -14.70
C THR A 62 17.59 -0.22 -15.50
N ASN A 63 16.54 -0.85 -16.00
CA ASN A 63 16.57 -2.10 -16.78
C ASN A 63 16.21 -1.91 -18.25
N GLY A 64 16.61 -0.79 -18.85
CA GLY A 64 16.47 -0.58 -20.30
C GLY A 64 15.02 -0.31 -20.72
N ASP A 65 14.28 0.43 -19.92
CA ASP A 65 12.88 0.80 -20.17
C ASP A 65 11.93 -0.42 -20.15
N ALA A 66 12.21 -1.36 -19.26
CA ALA A 66 11.35 -2.53 -19.09
C ALA A 66 10.04 -2.14 -18.39
N VAL A 67 8.90 -2.49 -18.96
CA VAL A 67 7.60 -2.36 -18.29
C VAL A 67 7.57 -3.33 -17.11
N LEU A 68 7.17 -2.83 -15.93
CA LEU A 68 7.02 -3.71 -14.78
C LEU A 68 5.90 -4.71 -15.04
N THR A 69 6.16 -5.97 -14.71
CA THR A 69 5.19 -7.05 -14.87
C THR A 69 3.86 -6.68 -14.20
N ASN A 70 2.79 -6.82 -14.94
CA ASN A 70 1.42 -6.56 -14.51
C ASN A 70 1.12 -5.12 -14.03
N SER A 71 2.04 -4.16 -14.25
CA SER A 71 1.79 -2.75 -13.90
C SER A 71 0.92 -2.02 -14.92
N THR A 72 0.64 -2.61 -16.07
CA THR A 72 -0.21 -2.00 -17.09
C THR A 72 -1.67 -2.09 -16.68
N VAL A 73 -2.33 -0.94 -16.62
CA VAL A 73 -3.78 -0.80 -16.49
C VAL A 73 -4.33 -0.34 -17.82
N LYS A 74 -5.39 -0.99 -18.29
CA LYS A 74 -6.13 -0.63 -19.50
C LYS A 74 -7.58 -0.41 -19.15
N ARG A 75 -8.13 0.70 -19.60
CA ARG A 75 -9.50 1.05 -19.33
C ARG A 75 -10.21 1.55 -20.57
N GLU A 76 -11.43 1.09 -20.74
CA GLU A 76 -12.40 1.63 -21.68
C GLU A 76 -13.57 2.24 -20.89
N PRO A 77 -13.56 3.56 -20.61
CA PRO A 77 -14.63 4.15 -19.81
C PRO A 77 -15.97 4.13 -20.56
N ASN A 78 -17.02 3.70 -19.90
CA ASN A 78 -18.40 3.77 -20.38
C ASN A 78 -18.86 5.20 -20.65
N THR A 79 -18.34 6.11 -19.87
CA THR A 79 -18.67 7.52 -19.93
C THR A 79 -17.36 8.30 -19.99
N ALA A 80 -17.27 9.22 -20.95
CA ALA A 80 -16.12 10.10 -21.07
C ALA A 80 -15.87 10.87 -19.77
N ASP A 81 -14.59 11.14 -19.51
CA ASP A 81 -14.11 11.95 -18.38
C ASP A 81 -14.45 11.33 -17.00
N LYS A 82 -14.55 9.99 -16.92
CA LYS A 82 -14.65 9.27 -15.66
C LYS A 82 -13.28 8.96 -15.10
N CYS A 83 -13.10 9.32 -13.85
CA CYS A 83 -11.88 9.07 -13.11
C CYS A 83 -11.84 7.66 -12.54
N GLN A 84 -10.67 7.05 -12.57
CA GLN A 84 -10.46 5.70 -12.06
C GLN A 84 -9.13 5.61 -11.34
N SER A 85 -9.05 4.66 -10.43
CA SER A 85 -7.84 4.36 -9.69
C SER A 85 -6.82 3.62 -10.56
N TYR A 86 -5.58 4.08 -10.54
CA TYR A 86 -4.41 3.27 -10.87
C TYR A 86 -3.82 2.73 -9.58
N SER A 87 -3.40 1.48 -9.57
CA SER A 87 -2.79 0.88 -8.38
C SER A 87 -1.74 -0.15 -8.74
N PHE A 88 -0.65 -0.18 -7.96
CA PHE A 88 0.39 -1.17 -8.12
C PHE A 88 1.12 -1.40 -6.79
N VAL A 89 1.40 -2.66 -6.47
CA VAL A 89 2.35 -3.06 -5.43
C VAL A 89 3.28 -4.11 -6.03
N GLY A 90 4.58 -3.85 -5.96
CA GLY A 90 5.56 -4.75 -6.57
C GLY A 90 6.98 -4.51 -6.08
N LYS A 91 7.92 -5.18 -6.74
CA LYS A 91 9.35 -5.11 -6.45
C LYS A 91 10.14 -4.98 -7.73
N ILE A 92 11.21 -4.20 -7.70
CA ILE A 92 12.27 -4.20 -8.72
C ILE A 92 13.63 -4.37 -8.06
N THR A 93 14.58 -4.91 -8.82
CA THR A 93 16.01 -4.80 -8.50
C THR A 93 16.61 -3.87 -9.54
N ALA A 94 17.14 -2.72 -9.12
CA ALA A 94 17.72 -1.75 -10.04
C ALA A 94 18.91 -2.36 -10.79
N GLY A 95 18.89 -2.27 -12.12
CA GLY A 95 19.90 -2.90 -12.99
C GLY A 95 21.07 -2.01 -13.33
N ARG A 96 21.01 -0.72 -13.02
CA ARG A 96 22.10 0.27 -13.21
C ARG A 96 21.81 1.55 -12.45
N ASP A 97 22.85 2.26 -12.11
CA ASP A 97 22.74 3.61 -11.55
C ASP A 97 22.21 4.62 -12.59
N GLY A 98 21.51 5.64 -12.11
CA GLY A 98 21.14 6.82 -12.89
C GLY A 98 19.82 6.74 -13.64
N GLY A 99 19.08 5.63 -13.56
CA GLY A 99 17.70 5.52 -14.00
C GLY A 99 16.74 5.57 -12.81
N GLY A 100 15.50 5.92 -13.06
CA GLY A 100 14.41 5.93 -12.09
C GLY A 100 13.29 4.96 -12.45
N LEU A 101 12.20 5.05 -11.72
CA LEU A 101 10.93 4.44 -12.05
C LEU A 101 10.05 5.50 -12.71
N ALA A 102 9.62 5.27 -13.94
CA ALA A 102 8.77 6.19 -14.69
C ALA A 102 7.32 5.70 -14.72
N PHE A 103 6.38 6.64 -14.64
CA PHE A 103 4.98 6.40 -14.92
C PHE A 103 4.62 7.00 -16.28
N GLU A 104 4.00 6.19 -17.12
CA GLU A 104 3.66 6.55 -18.48
C GLU A 104 2.17 6.39 -18.77
N GLN A 105 1.66 7.19 -19.68
CA GLN A 105 0.29 7.14 -20.16
C GLN A 105 0.21 7.16 -21.68
N LYS A 106 -0.88 6.57 -22.23
CA LYS A 106 -1.09 6.47 -23.67
C LYS A 106 -2.56 6.69 -24.00
N ALA A 107 -2.83 7.60 -24.91
CA ALA A 107 -4.17 7.89 -25.40
C ALA A 107 -4.58 6.92 -26.52
N ALA A 108 -5.85 6.66 -26.61
CA ALA A 108 -6.44 6.11 -27.82
C ALA A 108 -6.47 7.17 -28.96
N SER A 109 -6.60 6.73 -30.20
CA SER A 109 -6.65 7.64 -31.37
C SER A 109 -7.76 8.68 -31.23
N ALA A 110 -7.41 9.94 -31.48
CA ALA A 110 -8.30 11.10 -31.43
C ALA A 110 -8.99 11.31 -30.06
N SER A 111 -8.27 11.07 -28.97
CA SER A 111 -8.74 11.26 -27.59
C SER A 111 -7.60 11.77 -26.71
N THR A 112 -7.92 12.10 -25.47
CA THR A 112 -6.95 12.58 -24.48
C THR A 112 -6.95 11.63 -23.29
N VAL A 113 -5.77 11.19 -22.88
CA VAL A 113 -5.52 10.51 -21.62
C VAL A 113 -5.06 11.54 -20.58
N ARG A 114 -5.44 11.35 -19.33
CA ARG A 114 -5.04 12.24 -18.23
C ARG A 114 -4.63 11.43 -17.01
N THR A 115 -3.63 11.96 -16.32
CA THR A 115 -3.30 11.58 -14.94
C THR A 115 -3.54 12.81 -14.08
N GLN A 116 -4.51 12.76 -13.19
CA GLN A 116 -4.89 13.91 -12.35
C GLN A 116 -4.03 13.97 -11.09
N TYR A 117 -3.83 12.81 -10.45
CA TYR A 117 -2.98 12.63 -9.30
C TYR A 117 -2.18 11.34 -9.44
N LEU A 118 -0.97 11.34 -8.91
CA LEU A 118 -0.11 10.17 -8.84
C LEU A 118 0.74 10.26 -7.58
N SER A 119 0.90 9.15 -6.91
CA SER A 119 1.86 8.97 -5.83
C SER A 119 2.55 7.63 -6.01
N ILE A 120 3.87 7.65 -6.02
CA ILE A 120 4.72 6.46 -6.10
C ILE A 120 5.68 6.51 -4.92
N LEU A 121 5.50 5.59 -3.98
CA LEU A 121 6.44 5.32 -2.90
C LEU A 121 7.37 4.20 -3.32
N ILE A 122 8.67 4.45 -3.25
CA ILE A 122 9.72 3.47 -3.56
C ILE A 122 10.53 3.28 -2.27
N LEU A 123 10.49 2.08 -1.73
CA LEU A 123 11.01 1.75 -0.41
C LEU A 123 12.24 0.84 -0.55
N ASP A 124 13.37 1.27 0.00
CA ASP A 124 14.52 0.40 0.25
C ASP A 124 14.38 -0.21 1.64
N LEU A 125 14.01 -1.49 1.69
CA LEU A 125 13.81 -2.23 2.94
C LEU A 125 15.09 -2.89 3.47
N SER A 126 16.25 -2.65 2.85
CA SER A 126 17.52 -3.27 3.24
C SER A 126 17.95 -2.94 4.68
N SER A 127 17.45 -1.84 5.22
CA SER A 127 17.67 -1.43 6.62
C SER A 127 16.82 -2.18 7.63
N LEU A 128 15.76 -2.87 7.19
CA LEU A 128 14.91 -3.70 8.06
C LEU A 128 15.54 -5.06 8.28
N ALA A 129 15.30 -5.65 9.46
CA ALA A 129 15.62 -7.04 9.64
C ALA A 129 14.70 -7.92 8.76
N ALA A 130 15.22 -9.03 8.27
CA ALA A 130 14.44 -9.97 7.45
C ALA A 130 13.19 -10.54 8.17
N THR A 131 13.09 -10.35 9.48
CA THR A 131 11.94 -10.72 10.30
C THR A 131 10.87 -9.62 10.39
N ASP A 132 11.15 -8.42 9.89
CA ASP A 132 10.30 -7.25 10.05
C ASP A 132 9.53 -6.89 8.76
N PHE A 133 9.79 -7.60 7.69
CA PHE A 133 9.01 -7.50 6.46
C PHE A 133 8.93 -8.83 5.73
N PHE A 134 7.98 -8.94 4.82
CA PHE A 134 7.92 -10.02 3.84
C PHE A 134 7.40 -9.51 2.50
N TYR A 135 7.77 -10.23 1.46
CA TYR A 135 7.29 -10.01 0.10
C TYR A 135 7.05 -11.36 -0.56
N ALA A 136 5.90 -11.52 -1.17
CA ALA A 136 5.56 -12.69 -1.97
C ALA A 136 4.77 -12.22 -3.21
N THR A 137 5.04 -12.82 -4.35
CA THR A 137 4.36 -12.50 -5.61
C THR A 137 4.07 -13.77 -6.40
N ASP A 138 3.02 -13.73 -7.19
CA ASP A 138 2.72 -14.70 -8.23
C ASP A 138 2.37 -13.93 -9.51
N ASP A 139 3.22 -14.07 -10.52
CA ASP A 139 3.08 -13.45 -11.83
C ASP A 139 2.63 -14.47 -12.89
N THR A 140 2.14 -15.63 -12.47
CA THR A 140 1.67 -16.67 -13.35
C THR A 140 0.30 -16.32 -13.90
N VAL A 141 0.21 -15.99 -15.17
CA VAL A 141 -1.08 -15.77 -15.84
C VAL A 141 -1.87 -17.07 -15.84
N ALA A 142 -3.10 -17.00 -15.42
CA ALA A 142 -4.00 -18.16 -15.36
C ALA A 142 -5.47 -17.73 -15.48
N ASP A 143 -6.25 -18.55 -16.15
CA ASP A 143 -7.70 -18.38 -16.18
C ASP A 143 -8.27 -18.40 -14.75
N HIS A 144 -9.22 -17.56 -14.48
CA HIS A 144 -10.00 -17.68 -13.26
C HIS A 144 -10.90 -18.92 -13.32
N THR A 145 -11.13 -19.50 -12.17
CA THR A 145 -12.11 -20.59 -11.99
C THR A 145 -13.26 -20.10 -11.14
N THR A 146 -14.40 -20.80 -11.14
CA THR A 146 -15.54 -20.45 -10.28
C THR A 146 -15.31 -20.79 -8.80
N THR A 147 -14.22 -21.44 -8.48
CA THR A 147 -13.83 -21.74 -7.11
C THR A 147 -12.66 -20.84 -6.73
N LEU A 148 -12.71 -20.26 -5.54
CA LEU A 148 -11.59 -19.48 -5.00
C LEU A 148 -10.30 -20.31 -5.05
N ALA A 149 -9.32 -19.80 -5.75
CA ALA A 149 -8.00 -20.38 -5.88
C ALA A 149 -6.95 -19.52 -5.17
N ASP A 150 -6.10 -20.14 -4.37
CA ASP A 150 -4.94 -19.48 -3.78
C ASP A 150 -3.98 -19.09 -4.91
N ARG A 151 -3.67 -17.80 -5.02
CA ARG A 151 -2.72 -17.25 -6.00
C ARG A 151 -1.36 -17.07 -5.37
N VAL A 152 -1.23 -16.20 -4.43
CA VAL A 152 -0.01 -16.03 -3.63
C VAL A 152 -0.30 -16.34 -2.18
N THR A 153 0.64 -16.99 -1.51
CA THR A 153 0.54 -17.35 -0.10
C THR A 153 1.83 -16.98 0.62
N HIS A 154 1.71 -16.38 1.78
CA HIS A 154 2.84 -16.17 2.68
C HIS A 154 2.47 -16.58 4.11
N THR A 155 3.38 -17.32 4.77
CA THR A 155 3.18 -17.78 6.15
C THR A 155 4.35 -17.33 7.03
N LEU A 156 4.04 -16.60 8.06
CA LEU A 156 4.96 -16.31 9.15
C LEU A 156 4.80 -17.37 10.24
N THR A 157 5.90 -17.99 10.62
CA THR A 157 5.89 -19.04 11.64
C THR A 157 6.23 -18.48 13.02
N SER A 158 5.62 -19.06 14.05
CA SER A 158 5.94 -18.77 15.46
C SER A 158 5.87 -17.27 15.81
N ARG A 159 4.79 -16.60 15.39
CA ARG A 159 4.55 -15.20 15.73
C ARG A 159 4.05 -15.06 17.15
N VAL A 160 4.32 -13.88 17.72
CA VAL A 160 4.05 -13.57 19.13
C VAL A 160 2.75 -12.77 19.24
N ASP A 161 1.97 -13.07 20.29
CA ASP A 161 0.79 -12.28 20.67
C ASP A 161 1.14 -10.79 20.82
N GLY A 162 0.28 -9.93 20.28
CA GLY A 162 0.45 -8.46 20.29
C GLY A 162 1.29 -7.89 19.16
N GLU A 163 1.92 -8.69 18.29
CA GLU A 163 2.56 -8.14 17.09
C GLU A 163 1.51 -7.55 16.13
N THR A 164 1.82 -6.38 15.56
CA THR A 164 0.99 -5.75 14.52
C THR A 164 1.76 -5.64 13.22
N TRP A 165 1.12 -6.09 12.15
CA TRP A 165 1.65 -6.08 10.79
C TRP A 165 0.72 -5.29 9.87
N LEU A 166 1.27 -4.37 9.10
CA LEU A 166 0.58 -3.73 7.99
C LEU A 166 0.80 -4.57 6.73
N VAL A 167 -0.27 -5.11 6.16
CA VAL A 167 -0.20 -5.98 5.00
C VAL A 167 -0.91 -5.33 3.82
N PHE A 168 -0.20 -5.24 2.71
CA PHE A 168 -0.72 -4.86 1.41
C PHE A 168 -1.00 -6.12 0.61
N GLY A 169 -2.23 -6.25 0.14
CA GLY A 169 -2.62 -7.24 -0.85
C GLY A 169 -2.94 -6.54 -2.16
N TRP A 170 -2.32 -6.95 -3.25
CA TRP A 170 -2.54 -6.42 -4.58
C TRP A 170 -2.85 -7.52 -5.58
N VAL A 171 -3.73 -7.21 -6.53
CA VAL A 171 -4.11 -8.10 -7.63
C VAL A 171 -4.23 -7.34 -8.93
N ALA A 172 -3.90 -7.97 -10.03
CA ALA A 172 -4.19 -7.54 -11.39
C ALA A 172 -4.99 -8.61 -12.14
N THR A 173 -5.98 -8.17 -12.89
CA THR A 173 -6.92 -9.02 -13.65
C THR A 173 -7.16 -8.44 -15.03
N ALA A 174 -7.23 -9.28 -16.06
CA ALA A 174 -7.73 -8.90 -17.38
C ALA A 174 -9.17 -9.39 -17.54
N MET A 175 -10.03 -8.55 -18.09
CA MET A 175 -11.42 -8.86 -18.37
C MET A 175 -11.55 -9.35 -19.80
N ASP A 176 -11.89 -10.62 -19.98
CA ASP A 176 -12.05 -11.21 -21.31
C ASP A 176 -13.50 -11.20 -21.79
N ASN A 177 -14.43 -10.85 -20.91
CA ASN A 177 -15.86 -10.86 -21.23
C ASN A 177 -16.64 -9.77 -20.51
N VAL A 178 -17.52 -9.13 -21.27
CA VAL A 178 -18.53 -8.22 -20.75
C VAL A 178 -19.56 -8.98 -19.92
N GLY A 179 -19.96 -8.41 -18.79
CA GLY A 179 -20.98 -8.99 -17.92
C GLY A 179 -20.48 -10.18 -17.09
N ARG A 180 -19.20 -10.23 -16.81
CA ARG A 180 -18.55 -11.20 -15.93
C ARG A 180 -17.76 -10.49 -14.85
N SER A 181 -17.90 -10.95 -13.62
CA SER A 181 -17.19 -10.39 -12.50
C SER A 181 -15.97 -11.23 -12.14
N ALA A 182 -14.82 -10.57 -12.06
CA ALA A 182 -13.66 -11.13 -11.38
C ALA A 182 -13.73 -10.77 -9.90
N GLU A 183 -13.54 -11.76 -9.05
CA GLU A 183 -13.46 -11.58 -7.60
C GLU A 183 -12.04 -11.88 -7.12
N ALA A 184 -11.51 -11.02 -6.27
CA ALA A 184 -10.25 -11.24 -5.57
C ALA A 184 -10.38 -10.83 -4.10
N LEU A 185 -9.77 -11.63 -3.22
CA LEU A 185 -9.83 -11.47 -1.77
C LEU A 185 -8.42 -11.45 -1.17
N LEU A 186 -8.21 -10.62 -0.16
CA LEU A 186 -7.12 -10.76 0.79
C LEU A 186 -7.60 -11.63 1.95
N TYR A 187 -7.10 -12.85 2.04
CA TYR A 187 -7.42 -13.82 3.08
C TYR A 187 -6.35 -13.81 4.17
N TYR A 188 -6.79 -13.89 5.41
CA TYR A 188 -5.96 -13.97 6.61
C TYR A 188 -6.38 -15.16 7.47
N GLU A 189 -5.40 -15.87 8.01
CA GLU A 189 -5.62 -16.99 8.93
C GLU A 189 -4.59 -16.98 10.05
N GLN A 190 -5.07 -17.09 11.29
CA GLN A 190 -4.27 -17.29 12.49
C GLN A 190 -4.90 -18.38 13.35
N GLY A 191 -4.30 -19.57 13.38
CA GLY A 191 -4.84 -20.72 14.10
C GLY A 191 -6.22 -21.13 13.58
N ALA A 192 -7.25 -20.95 14.41
CA ALA A 192 -8.66 -21.23 14.05
C ALA A 192 -9.40 -19.98 13.57
N SER A 193 -8.80 -18.79 13.68
CA SER A 193 -9.41 -17.53 13.26
C SER A 193 -9.04 -17.23 11.82
N ASN A 194 -10.02 -16.84 11.03
CA ASN A 194 -9.81 -16.39 9.66
C ASN A 194 -10.69 -15.18 9.32
N SER A 195 -10.28 -14.40 8.36
CA SER A 195 -11.05 -13.33 7.74
C SER A 195 -10.66 -13.19 6.27
N SER A 196 -11.53 -12.63 5.48
CA SER A 196 -11.27 -12.27 4.10
C SER A 196 -11.80 -10.87 3.83
N GLU A 197 -11.02 -10.09 3.11
CA GLU A 197 -11.39 -8.74 2.67
C GLU A 197 -11.46 -8.71 1.15
N PRO A 198 -12.53 -8.21 0.56
CA PRO A 198 -12.58 -8.03 -0.88
C PRO A 198 -11.46 -7.08 -1.34
N LEU A 199 -10.74 -7.45 -2.38
CA LEU A 199 -9.86 -6.57 -3.13
C LEU A 199 -10.62 -6.01 -4.33
N MET A 200 -11.38 -6.88 -4.96
CA MET A 200 -12.11 -6.56 -6.17
C MET A 200 -13.26 -7.57 -6.34
N LEU A 201 -14.43 -7.08 -6.59
CA LEU A 201 -15.52 -7.76 -7.28
C LEU A 201 -15.97 -6.79 -8.36
N TYR A 202 -15.62 -7.06 -9.60
CA TYR A 202 -15.79 -6.10 -10.69
C TYR A 202 -16.27 -6.77 -11.97
N GLU A 203 -17.34 -6.25 -12.53
CA GLU A 203 -17.88 -6.66 -13.82
C GLU A 203 -17.24 -5.86 -14.95
N GLY A 204 -16.54 -6.56 -15.86
CA GLY A 204 -15.92 -5.94 -17.02
C GLY A 204 -16.92 -5.36 -18.01
N GLU A 205 -16.64 -4.17 -18.51
CA GLU A 205 -17.44 -3.51 -19.55
C GLU A 205 -16.94 -3.83 -20.95
N ASP A 206 -15.66 -4.14 -21.07
CA ASP A 206 -15.00 -4.47 -22.31
C ASP A 206 -14.02 -5.65 -22.11
N ASN A 207 -13.87 -6.46 -23.13
CA ASN A 207 -12.97 -7.62 -23.13
C ASN A 207 -11.49 -7.28 -23.29
N THR A 208 -11.12 -6.02 -23.19
CA THR A 208 -9.73 -5.54 -23.25
C THR A 208 -9.26 -4.84 -21.98
N GLU A 209 -10.14 -4.73 -20.99
CA GLU A 209 -9.80 -4.07 -19.74
C GLU A 209 -8.79 -4.87 -18.92
N GLN A 210 -7.84 -4.15 -18.34
CA GLN A 210 -6.91 -4.67 -17.33
C GLN A 210 -7.00 -3.80 -16.10
N LEU A 211 -7.34 -4.39 -14.99
CA LEU A 211 -7.60 -3.72 -13.73
C LEU A 211 -6.58 -4.14 -12.69
N SER A 212 -6.34 -3.25 -11.75
CA SER A 212 -5.59 -3.60 -10.55
C SER A 212 -6.18 -2.90 -9.34
N ALA A 213 -6.08 -3.55 -8.21
CA ALA A 213 -6.48 -2.99 -6.92
C ALA A 213 -5.51 -3.47 -5.83
N TRP A 214 -5.30 -2.63 -4.81
CA TRP A 214 -4.70 -3.10 -3.57
C TRP A 214 -5.48 -2.59 -2.36
N VAL A 215 -5.36 -3.33 -1.29
CA VAL A 215 -5.84 -2.94 0.03
C VAL A 215 -4.68 -3.03 1.00
N CYS A 216 -4.60 -2.12 1.97
CA CYS A 216 -3.75 -2.28 3.13
C CYS A 216 -4.61 -2.56 4.36
N ARG A 217 -4.13 -3.43 5.24
CA ARG A 217 -4.81 -3.73 6.50
C ARG A 217 -3.81 -3.99 7.62
N PRO A 218 -3.98 -3.36 8.79
CA PRO A 218 -3.26 -3.75 9.99
C PRO A 218 -3.87 -5.04 10.57
N TYR A 219 -3.00 -5.98 10.90
CA TYR A 219 -3.36 -7.24 11.56
C TYR A 219 -2.62 -7.33 12.88
N SER A 220 -3.35 -7.30 13.98
CA SER A 220 -2.81 -7.54 15.32
C SER A 220 -2.99 -9.00 15.69
N PHE A 221 -1.93 -9.68 16.07
CA PHE A 221 -1.97 -11.08 16.45
C PHE A 221 -2.54 -11.21 17.86
N THR A 222 -3.38 -12.20 18.03
CA THR A 222 -4.09 -12.47 19.30
C THR A 222 -3.65 -13.75 19.98
N SER A 223 -2.66 -14.43 19.43
CA SER A 223 -2.09 -15.65 19.99
C SER A 223 -0.73 -15.98 19.36
N ASP A 224 0.08 -16.74 20.07
CA ASP A 224 1.31 -17.32 19.54
C ASP A 224 0.96 -18.43 18.55
N ALA A 225 0.99 -18.15 17.27
CA ALA A 225 0.63 -19.07 16.20
C ALA A 225 1.33 -18.75 14.88
N ASN A 226 1.22 -19.65 13.93
CA ASN A 226 1.51 -19.33 12.55
C ASN A 226 0.41 -18.41 11.99
N VAL A 227 0.83 -17.49 11.17
CA VAL A 227 -0.06 -16.54 10.50
C VAL A 227 0.12 -16.67 9.00
N THR A 228 -0.96 -16.81 8.28
CA THR A 228 -0.94 -16.96 6.81
C THR A 228 -1.81 -15.91 6.16
N TRP A 229 -1.26 -15.26 5.14
CA TRP A 229 -2.01 -14.41 4.21
C TRP A 229 -2.00 -15.04 2.83
N LYS A 230 -3.10 -14.81 2.12
CA LYS A 230 -3.26 -15.27 0.73
C LYS A 230 -4.00 -14.21 -0.08
N ILE A 231 -3.65 -14.12 -1.34
CA ILE A 231 -4.58 -13.57 -2.33
C ILE A 231 -5.30 -14.74 -2.96
N GLN A 232 -6.62 -14.67 -2.97
CA GLN A 232 -7.48 -15.66 -3.59
C GLN A 232 -8.29 -15.00 -4.71
N SER A 233 -8.55 -15.70 -5.78
CA SER A 233 -9.35 -15.17 -6.88
C SER A 233 -10.25 -16.22 -7.50
N ARG A 234 -11.37 -15.76 -8.10
CA ARG A 234 -12.30 -16.56 -8.90
C ARG A 234 -13.09 -15.71 -9.87
N ASP A 235 -13.81 -16.37 -10.81
CA ASP A 235 -14.90 -15.79 -11.55
C ASP A 235 -16.25 -16.05 -10.83
N ASP A 236 -17.20 -15.16 -11.04
CA ASP A 236 -18.56 -15.32 -10.49
C ASP A 236 -19.35 -16.45 -11.12
N GLN A 237 -19.09 -16.77 -12.40
CA GLN A 237 -19.84 -17.75 -13.16
C GLN A 237 -18.96 -18.67 -14.01
N ALA A 238 -19.37 -19.93 -14.13
CA ALA A 238 -18.76 -20.89 -15.03
C ALA A 238 -19.08 -20.57 -16.51
N CYS A 239 -18.06 -20.35 -17.30
CA CYS A 239 -18.20 -20.21 -18.75
C CYS A 239 -17.05 -20.95 -19.45
N SER A 240 -17.37 -21.71 -20.49
CA SER A 240 -16.34 -22.35 -21.30
C SER A 240 -15.82 -21.38 -22.36
N GLY A 241 -14.59 -20.92 -22.19
CA GLY A 241 -13.89 -20.04 -23.14
C GLY A 241 -14.24 -18.55 -23.01
N CYS A 242 -14.73 -18.14 -21.85
CA CYS A 242 -14.98 -16.75 -21.49
C CYS A 242 -14.62 -16.47 -20.01
N GLN A 243 -13.45 -16.90 -19.61
CA GLN A 243 -12.96 -16.67 -18.26
C GLN A 243 -12.10 -15.41 -18.26
N ASN A 244 -12.25 -14.63 -17.19
CA ASN A 244 -11.31 -13.53 -16.96
C ASN A 244 -9.94 -14.11 -16.58
N ASP A 245 -8.87 -13.39 -16.92
CA ASP A 245 -7.52 -13.82 -16.62
C ASP A 245 -7.03 -13.18 -15.34
N TYR A 246 -6.53 -14.01 -14.44
CA TYR A 246 -5.64 -13.55 -13.38
C TYR A 246 -4.27 -13.23 -14.00
N LEU A 247 -3.77 -12.04 -13.78
CA LEU A 247 -2.49 -11.59 -14.33
C LEU A 247 -1.35 -11.67 -13.30
N GLY A 248 -1.66 -11.39 -12.04
CA GLY A 248 -0.68 -11.45 -10.97
C GLY A 248 -1.19 -10.93 -9.64
N SER A 249 -0.47 -11.23 -8.59
CA SER A 249 -0.74 -10.71 -7.25
C SER A 249 0.53 -10.56 -6.42
N THR A 250 0.44 -9.69 -5.43
CA THR A 250 1.53 -9.41 -4.50
C THR A 250 1.01 -9.29 -3.08
N LEU A 251 1.77 -9.85 -2.15
CA LEU A 251 1.68 -9.60 -0.71
C LEU A 251 2.95 -8.89 -0.25
N LEU A 252 2.81 -7.74 0.38
CA LEU A 252 3.88 -7.03 1.08
C LEU A 252 3.44 -6.81 2.53
N GLY A 253 4.23 -7.24 3.48
CA GLY A 253 3.96 -7.04 4.90
C GLY A 253 5.09 -6.30 5.59
N LEU A 254 4.74 -5.36 6.45
CA LEU A 254 5.65 -4.56 7.27
C LEU A 254 5.25 -4.70 8.74
N ARG A 255 6.20 -5.07 9.59
CA ARG A 255 5.99 -5.13 11.03
C ARG A 255 6.03 -3.71 11.61
N LEU A 256 4.92 -3.23 12.15
CA LEU A 256 4.82 -1.83 12.61
C LEU A 256 5.78 -1.52 13.76
N ALA A 257 6.06 -2.49 14.62
CA ALA A 257 7.04 -2.33 15.71
C ALA A 257 8.50 -2.14 15.24
N ALA A 258 8.81 -2.29 13.96
CA ALA A 258 10.13 -1.99 13.41
C ALA A 258 10.36 -0.47 13.24
N PHE A 259 9.29 0.31 13.19
CA PHE A 259 9.33 1.76 13.02
C PHE A 259 9.31 2.47 14.37
N ALA A 260 9.99 3.61 14.48
CA ALA A 260 10.09 4.35 15.73
C ALA A 260 8.72 4.83 16.21
N ASN A 261 7.89 5.28 15.28
CA ASN A 261 6.50 5.64 15.56
C ASN A 261 5.60 5.06 14.46
N SER A 262 4.50 4.49 14.86
CA SER A 262 3.48 3.98 13.94
C SER A 262 2.11 4.01 14.59
N GLU A 263 1.10 4.35 13.80
CA GLU A 263 -0.31 4.29 14.17
C GLU A 263 -1.08 3.58 13.07
N SER A 264 -2.15 2.89 13.46
CA SER A 264 -2.99 2.22 12.48
C SER A 264 -4.39 1.96 13.01
N GLY A 265 -5.38 2.23 12.18
CA GLY A 265 -6.78 1.99 12.44
C GLY A 265 -7.41 1.07 11.38
N TYR A 266 -8.39 0.31 11.81
CA TYR A 266 -9.18 -0.56 10.94
C TYR A 266 -10.63 -0.61 11.43
N ALA A 267 -11.55 -0.48 10.51
CA ALA A 267 -12.98 -0.67 10.77
C ALA A 267 -13.59 -1.55 9.67
N SER A 268 -14.36 -2.55 10.08
CA SER A 268 -15.09 -3.46 9.22
C SER A 268 -16.59 -3.19 9.22
N ALA A 269 -17.02 -2.02 9.68
CA ALA A 269 -18.43 -1.69 9.75
C ALA A 269 -18.89 -1.02 8.45
N ASP A 270 -20.03 -1.48 7.94
CA ASP A 270 -20.79 -0.77 6.92
C ASP A 270 -21.03 0.68 7.35
N GLN A 271 -20.45 1.60 6.61
CA GLN A 271 -20.67 3.02 6.80
C GLN A 271 -21.23 3.62 5.52
N ASP A 272 -22.48 3.98 5.56
CA ASP A 272 -23.12 4.65 4.43
C ASP A 272 -22.78 6.15 4.41
N THR A 273 -22.38 6.66 3.26
CA THR A 273 -22.38 8.10 3.03
C THR A 273 -23.31 8.47 1.88
N THR A 274 -24.06 9.53 2.06
CA THR A 274 -24.85 10.17 1.00
C THR A 274 -24.27 11.52 0.59
N SER A 275 -23.11 11.88 1.14
CA SER A 275 -22.52 13.19 0.92
C SER A 275 -21.87 13.32 -0.46
N THR A 276 -22.10 14.43 -1.12
CA THR A 276 -21.37 14.88 -2.31
C THR A 276 -20.12 15.68 -1.97
N ASP A 277 -19.96 16.05 -0.70
CA ASP A 277 -18.76 16.65 -0.15
C ASP A 277 -17.95 15.56 0.57
N PHE A 278 -16.63 15.75 0.65
CA PHE A 278 -15.80 14.84 1.42
C PHE A 278 -16.22 14.79 2.88
N VAL A 279 -16.41 13.59 3.40
CA VAL A 279 -16.66 13.30 4.80
C VAL A 279 -15.57 12.38 5.32
N GLN A 280 -15.11 12.62 6.51
CA GLN A 280 -14.12 11.80 7.19
C GLN A 280 -14.71 10.41 7.49
N ILE A 281 -14.03 9.39 7.06
CA ILE A 281 -14.38 7.98 7.30
C ILE A 281 -13.41 7.28 8.24
N ALA A 282 -12.17 7.77 8.33
CA ALA A 282 -11.20 7.38 9.34
C ALA A 282 -10.27 8.56 9.66
N THR A 283 -9.72 8.54 10.87
CA THR A 283 -8.72 9.53 11.31
C THR A 283 -7.72 8.85 12.22
N ASP A 284 -6.49 9.29 12.16
CA ASP A 284 -5.44 8.88 13.08
C ASP A 284 -4.51 10.05 13.38
N THR A 285 -3.68 9.94 14.41
CA THR A 285 -2.77 11.01 14.81
C THR A 285 -1.40 10.42 15.12
N LEU A 286 -0.43 10.76 14.28
CA LEU A 286 0.96 10.35 14.49
C LEU A 286 1.79 11.52 15.01
N THR A 287 2.58 11.25 16.05
CA THR A 287 3.53 12.22 16.63
C THR A 287 4.95 11.64 16.50
N PRO A 288 5.76 12.07 15.53
CA PRO A 288 7.13 11.60 15.39
C PRO A 288 8.02 12.04 16.56
N ASP A 289 8.92 11.18 17.01
CA ASP A 289 9.93 11.53 18.03
C ASP A 289 10.99 12.47 17.48
N ALA A 290 11.33 12.33 16.21
CA ALA A 290 12.28 13.17 15.50
C ALA A 290 11.70 13.66 14.16
N ALA A 291 12.25 14.77 13.65
CA ALA A 291 11.87 15.25 12.32
C ALA A 291 12.35 14.27 11.25
N GLY A 292 11.46 13.89 10.36
CA GLY A 292 11.80 12.92 9.32
C GLY A 292 10.62 12.66 8.37
N SER A 293 10.80 11.71 7.46
CA SER A 293 9.73 11.33 6.56
C SER A 293 8.74 10.39 7.24
N VAL A 294 7.47 10.64 7.01
CA VAL A 294 6.35 9.79 7.43
C VAL A 294 5.64 9.27 6.19
N ILE A 295 5.33 7.99 6.20
CA ILE A 295 4.49 7.35 5.18
C ILE A 295 3.08 7.24 5.74
N ALA A 296 2.09 7.66 4.96
CA ALA A 296 0.69 7.51 5.28
C ALA A 296 -0.01 6.75 4.15
N VAL A 297 -0.78 5.74 4.52
CA VAL A 297 -1.50 4.88 3.57
C VAL A 297 -2.94 4.67 4.05
N GLY A 298 -3.86 4.75 3.11
CA GLY A 298 -5.27 4.51 3.37
C GLY A 298 -5.90 3.68 2.26
N SER A 299 -6.80 2.79 2.63
CA SER A 299 -7.65 2.07 1.69
C SER A 299 -9.04 1.87 2.26
N ALA A 300 -10.01 1.81 1.36
CA ALA A 300 -11.38 1.50 1.70
C ALA A 300 -12.00 0.63 0.61
N ILE A 301 -12.89 -0.26 0.99
CA ILE A 301 -13.68 -1.06 0.06
C ILE A 301 -15.05 -0.42 0.01
N PHE A 302 -15.46 -0.03 -1.17
CA PHE A 302 -16.79 0.51 -1.36
C PHE A 302 -17.71 -0.49 -2.06
N ASP A 303 -18.94 -0.53 -1.60
CA ASP A 303 -20.02 -1.29 -2.21
C ASP A 303 -20.88 -0.34 -3.06
N ALA A 304 -21.01 -0.65 -4.34
CA ALA A 304 -21.69 0.20 -5.28
C ALA A 304 -23.20 -0.11 -5.27
N GLY A 305 -23.96 0.71 -4.60
CA GLY A 305 -25.43 0.62 -4.68
C GLY A 305 -26.05 1.00 -6.03
N SER A 306 -25.28 1.44 -7.03
CA SER A 306 -25.75 1.87 -8.36
C SER A 306 -24.62 1.95 -9.37
N ALA A 307 -24.83 1.44 -10.57
CA ALA A 307 -23.91 1.55 -11.70
C ALA A 307 -23.65 3.01 -12.13
N GLY A 308 -22.48 3.28 -12.70
CA GLY A 308 -22.09 4.54 -13.32
C GLY A 308 -21.89 5.71 -12.35
N ARG A 309 -21.63 5.42 -11.08
CA ARG A 309 -21.36 6.42 -10.04
C ARG A 309 -19.90 6.41 -9.65
N ASP A 310 -19.32 7.61 -9.49
CA ASP A 310 -17.98 7.77 -9.00
C ASP A 310 -18.00 7.88 -7.48
N THR A 311 -17.14 7.13 -6.84
CA THR A 311 -16.81 7.26 -5.43
C THR A 311 -15.35 7.67 -5.33
N TYR A 312 -15.05 8.64 -4.49
CA TYR A 312 -13.71 9.18 -4.30
C TYR A 312 -13.23 8.91 -2.89
N LEU A 313 -11.98 8.57 -2.79
CA LEU A 313 -11.22 8.50 -1.56
C LEU A 313 -10.12 9.58 -1.59
N ARG A 314 -9.94 10.28 -0.49
CA ARG A 314 -8.88 11.25 -0.29
C ARG A 314 -8.13 10.92 1.00
N LEU A 315 -6.81 10.91 0.93
CA LEU A 315 -5.96 10.91 2.10
C LEU A 315 -5.43 12.32 2.30
N GLN A 316 -5.67 12.88 3.46
CA GLN A 316 -5.25 14.22 3.84
C GLN A 316 -4.36 14.16 5.08
N VAL A 317 -3.29 14.94 5.09
CA VAL A 317 -2.44 15.11 6.26
C VAL A 317 -2.51 16.57 6.67
N ASP A 318 -3.01 16.83 7.87
CA ASP A 318 -3.11 18.17 8.44
C ASP A 318 -2.24 18.27 9.69
N GLY A 319 -1.25 19.13 9.67
CA GLY A 319 -0.35 19.38 10.79
C GLY A 319 -0.78 20.61 11.59
N THR A 320 -0.60 20.57 12.91
CA THR A 320 -0.84 21.72 13.79
C THR A 320 0.07 22.92 13.50
N THR A 321 1.13 22.73 12.76
CA THR A 321 2.07 23.76 12.30
C THR A 321 2.23 23.69 10.80
N SER A 322 1.16 24.00 10.07
CA SER A 322 1.30 24.08 8.61
C SER A 322 2.42 25.03 8.18
N PRO A 323 3.40 24.55 7.39
CA PRO A 323 3.29 24.70 5.94
C PRO A 323 3.29 23.37 5.18
N ASN A 324 3.11 22.26 5.85
CA ASN A 324 3.25 20.93 5.27
C ASN A 324 1.93 20.28 4.88
N ALA A 325 0.87 21.07 4.71
CA ALA A 325 -0.33 20.57 4.06
C ALA A 325 0.10 19.98 2.71
N GLN A 326 0.22 18.67 2.66
CA GLN A 326 0.51 17.98 1.41
C GLN A 326 -0.70 18.13 0.50
N PRO A 327 -0.49 18.21 -0.81
CA PRO A 327 -1.60 18.21 -1.73
C PRO A 327 -2.43 16.95 -1.48
N ASP A 328 -3.71 17.16 -1.32
CA ASP A 328 -4.67 16.09 -1.15
C ASP A 328 -4.55 15.13 -2.32
N GLY A 329 -4.22 13.87 -2.03
CA GLY A 329 -4.27 12.82 -3.03
C GLY A 329 -5.69 12.29 -3.13
N GLU A 330 -6.25 12.29 -4.31
CA GLU A 330 -7.56 11.71 -4.59
C GLU A 330 -7.41 10.48 -5.46
N THR A 331 -8.19 9.46 -5.19
CA THR A 331 -8.41 8.31 -6.07
C THR A 331 -9.90 8.05 -6.20
N SER A 332 -10.31 7.34 -7.24
CA SER A 332 -11.72 7.00 -7.42
C SER A 332 -11.91 5.62 -7.97
N ALA A 333 -13.12 5.10 -7.79
CA ALA A 333 -13.60 3.94 -8.50
C ALA A 333 -14.99 4.23 -9.06
N VAL A 334 -15.27 3.64 -10.20
CA VAL A 334 -16.58 3.67 -10.86
C VAL A 334 -17.09 2.24 -10.92
N ALA A 335 -18.25 2.02 -10.35
CA ALA A 335 -18.91 0.74 -10.48
C ALA A 335 -19.62 0.62 -11.82
N ASN A 336 -19.49 -0.52 -12.46
CA ASN A 336 -20.21 -0.84 -13.67
C ASN A 336 -21.55 -1.53 -13.36
N ASP A 337 -21.58 -2.29 -12.28
CA ASP A 337 -22.76 -2.99 -11.78
C ASP A 337 -23.08 -2.58 -10.32
N PRO A 338 -24.35 -2.58 -9.89
CA PRO A 338 -24.70 -2.30 -8.50
C PRO A 338 -24.13 -3.30 -7.47
N THR A 339 -23.57 -4.40 -7.90
CA THR A 339 -22.94 -5.41 -7.03
C THR A 339 -21.42 -5.30 -6.99
N ASP A 340 -20.83 -4.37 -7.73
CA ASP A 340 -19.37 -4.17 -7.71
C ASP A 340 -18.88 -3.76 -6.32
N GLN A 341 -17.82 -4.41 -5.90
CA GLN A 341 -17.01 -4.06 -4.71
C GLN A 341 -15.61 -3.72 -5.15
N LEU A 342 -15.14 -2.54 -4.84
CA LEU A 342 -13.86 -2.06 -5.32
C LEU A 342 -13.03 -1.49 -4.17
N ALA A 343 -11.78 -1.90 -4.08
CA ALA A 343 -10.81 -1.23 -3.23
C ALA A 343 -10.41 0.09 -3.87
N ILE A 344 -10.52 1.15 -3.11
CA ILE A 344 -9.96 2.47 -3.42
C ILE A 344 -8.89 2.76 -2.39
N GLN A 345 -7.75 3.25 -2.84
CA GLN A 345 -6.57 3.37 -2.00
C GLN A 345 -5.74 4.60 -2.36
N TYR A 346 -5.03 5.11 -1.38
CA TYR A 346 -4.01 6.12 -1.59
C TYR A 346 -2.84 5.93 -0.62
N ALA A 347 -1.64 6.23 -1.10
CA ALA A 347 -0.43 6.22 -0.29
C ALA A 347 0.37 7.50 -0.57
N THR A 348 0.94 8.10 0.45
CA THR A 348 1.75 9.32 0.34
C THR A 348 2.84 9.34 1.39
N SER A 349 3.76 10.29 1.29
CA SER A 349 4.66 10.64 2.38
C SER A 349 4.69 12.14 2.61
N TYR A 350 4.97 12.52 3.84
CA TYR A 350 5.12 13.90 4.25
C TYR A 350 6.30 14.07 5.22
N THR A 351 6.72 15.31 5.45
CA THR A 351 7.76 15.60 6.45
C THR A 351 7.10 15.82 7.80
N GLY A 352 7.34 14.88 8.72
CA GLY A 352 6.94 15.03 10.12
C GLY A 352 7.90 15.91 10.90
N GLU A 353 7.40 16.71 11.82
CA GLU A 353 8.19 17.51 12.76
C GLU A 353 8.28 16.80 14.11
N ALA A 354 9.43 16.89 14.76
CA ALA A 354 9.65 16.27 16.08
C ALA A 354 8.64 16.76 17.10
N ALA A 355 8.05 15.84 17.84
CA ALA A 355 7.07 16.09 18.90
C ALA A 355 5.84 16.92 18.43
N THR A 356 5.57 16.98 17.14
CA THR A 356 4.40 17.66 16.56
C THR A 356 3.42 16.63 16.02
N ALA A 357 2.22 16.61 16.56
CA ALA A 357 1.16 15.73 16.11
C ALA A 357 0.68 16.16 14.71
N ALA A 358 0.57 15.22 13.80
CA ALA A 358 -0.12 15.39 12.53
C ALA A 358 -1.40 14.54 12.53
N VAL A 359 -2.51 15.14 12.16
CA VAL A 359 -3.77 14.44 11.95
C VAL A 359 -3.77 13.91 10.52
N ILE A 360 -4.12 12.65 10.36
CA ILE A 360 -4.19 11.97 9.09
C ILE A 360 -5.62 11.53 8.91
N ASP A 361 -6.28 12.08 7.91
CA ASP A 361 -7.69 11.84 7.62
C ASP A 361 -7.84 11.05 6.33
N LEU A 362 -8.71 10.07 6.36
CA LEU A 362 -9.22 9.39 5.20
C LEU A 362 -10.66 9.83 5.00
N ASP A 363 -10.90 10.49 3.88
CA ASP A 363 -12.19 11.09 3.55
C ASP A 363 -12.77 10.43 2.31
N ALA A 364 -14.08 10.36 2.27
CA ALA A 364 -14.81 9.84 1.12
C ALA A 364 -15.91 10.78 0.66
N LYS A 365 -16.19 10.79 -0.65
CA LYS A 365 -17.35 11.45 -1.25
C LYS A 365 -17.88 10.65 -2.42
N LYS A 366 -19.05 11.02 -2.91
CA LYS A 366 -19.65 10.48 -4.13
C LYS A 366 -20.17 11.58 -5.05
N THR A 367 -20.38 11.25 -6.30
CA THR A 367 -20.84 12.23 -7.29
C THR A 367 -22.35 12.42 -7.33
N ASN A 368 -23.17 11.59 -6.70
CA ASN A 368 -24.64 11.75 -6.74
C ASN A 368 -25.42 10.85 -5.75
N GLY A 369 -26.56 11.29 -5.36
CA GLY A 369 -27.59 10.96 -4.40
C GLY A 369 -28.01 9.51 -4.04
N ALA A 370 -27.32 8.44 -4.44
CA ALA A 370 -27.57 7.11 -3.90
C ALA A 370 -26.71 6.82 -2.65
N SER A 371 -27.12 6.00 -1.71
CA SER A 371 -26.24 5.56 -0.63
C SER A 371 -25.21 4.58 -1.17
N TYR A 372 -23.98 4.69 -0.69
CA TYR A 372 -22.90 3.73 -0.89
C TYR A 372 -22.42 3.27 0.47
N GLY A 373 -22.22 1.97 0.62
CA GLY A 373 -21.60 1.39 1.79
C GLY A 373 -20.07 1.38 1.66
N TRP A 374 -19.42 1.58 2.77
CA TRP A 374 -18.01 1.25 2.95
C TRP A 374 -17.94 0.00 3.82
N GLU A 375 -17.49 -1.11 3.28
CA GLU A 375 -17.41 -2.37 4.01
C GLU A 375 -16.15 -2.46 4.87
N MET A 376 -15.07 -1.81 4.43
CA MET A 376 -13.80 -1.76 5.13
C MET A 376 -13.15 -0.40 4.97
N VAL A 377 -12.59 0.09 6.05
CA VAL A 377 -11.72 1.27 6.04
C VAL A 377 -10.46 0.95 6.82
N SER A 378 -9.31 1.24 6.24
CA SER A 378 -8.01 1.08 6.86
C SER A 378 -7.17 2.31 6.65
N LEU A 379 -6.52 2.75 7.72
CA LEU A 379 -5.59 3.88 7.73
C LEU A 379 -4.36 3.47 8.53
N ALA A 380 -3.17 3.76 8.04
CA ALA A 380 -1.95 3.58 8.79
C ALA A 380 -0.94 4.67 8.45
N ALA A 381 -0.15 5.04 9.44
CA ALA A 381 0.98 5.94 9.27
C ALA A 381 2.18 5.45 10.08
N PHE A 382 3.36 5.64 9.56
CA PHE A 382 4.60 5.27 10.24
C PHE A 382 5.78 6.14 9.78
N THR A 383 6.69 6.39 10.71
CA THR A 383 7.94 7.10 10.40
C THR A 383 8.87 6.20 9.58
N THR A 384 9.72 6.80 8.75
CA THR A 384 10.80 6.05 8.11
C THR A 384 11.95 5.72 9.06
N GLU A 385 11.98 6.32 10.24
CA GLU A 385 12.94 6.00 11.28
C GLU A 385 12.66 4.62 11.86
N LEU A 386 13.73 3.82 12.00
CA LEU A 386 13.64 2.47 12.53
C LEU A 386 14.01 2.45 14.00
N PHE A 387 13.40 1.55 14.75
CA PHE A 387 13.83 1.26 16.11
C PHE A 387 15.28 0.82 16.07
N GLY A 388 16.17 1.63 16.64
CA GLY A 388 17.60 1.32 16.69
C GLY A 388 17.84 0.13 17.61
N ILE A 389 18.26 -0.99 17.05
CA ILE A 389 18.89 -2.04 17.87
C ILE A 389 20.24 -1.49 18.32
N VAL A 390 20.29 -0.98 19.53
CA VAL A 390 21.57 -0.61 20.15
C VAL A 390 22.27 -1.92 20.51
N THR A 391 23.26 -2.29 19.71
CA THR A 391 24.12 -3.43 20.07
C THR A 391 25.08 -2.97 21.18
N PHE A 392 24.89 -3.50 22.34
CA PHE A 392 25.76 -3.24 23.47
C PHE A 392 27.08 -4.02 23.45
N SER A 393 27.52 -4.50 22.30
CA SER A 393 28.79 -5.24 22.19
C SER A 393 30.02 -4.44 22.67
N SER A 394 29.94 -3.12 22.62
CA SER A 394 30.98 -2.25 23.16
C SER A 394 30.88 -2.06 24.67
N VAL A 395 29.73 -2.28 25.26
CA VAL A 395 29.55 -2.16 26.72
C VAL A 395 30.18 -3.33 27.44
N ALA A 396 30.18 -4.50 26.82
CA ALA A 396 30.88 -5.66 27.37
C ALA A 396 32.40 -5.49 27.35
N ALA A 397 32.94 -4.67 26.45
CA ALA A 397 34.37 -4.39 26.40
C ALA A 397 34.83 -3.34 27.42
N GLU A 398 33.91 -2.54 27.93
CA GLU A 398 34.18 -1.64 29.05
C GLU A 398 34.09 -2.36 30.38
N ALA A 399 34.60 -3.59 30.43
CA ALA A 399 34.48 -4.47 31.57
C ALA A 399 34.56 -3.68 32.87
N TYR A 400 33.52 -3.80 33.61
CA TYR A 400 33.38 -3.17 34.91
C TYR A 400 34.59 -3.52 35.77
N THR A 401 35.56 -2.69 35.70
CA THR A 401 36.64 -2.74 36.71
C THR A 401 35.99 -2.31 38.01
N SER A 402 36.31 -3.05 39.02
CA SER A 402 35.80 -2.96 40.37
C SER A 402 35.15 -1.66 40.80
N GLY A 403 33.92 -1.71 41.08
CA GLY A 403 33.18 -0.71 41.85
C GLY A 403 32.75 0.57 41.16
N SER A 404 33.33 0.94 40.05
CA SER A 404 33.03 2.24 39.45
C SER A 404 31.92 2.24 38.42
N LYS A 405 31.44 1.07 38.05
CA LYS A 405 30.46 0.94 36.95
C LYS A 405 29.08 0.55 37.42
N ALA A 406 28.98 0.17 38.66
CA ALA A 406 27.68 -0.24 39.18
C ALA A 406 26.62 0.86 39.10
N SER A 407 27.02 2.10 39.14
CA SER A 407 26.14 3.25 39.06
C SER A 407 26.03 3.83 37.65
N GLN A 408 26.78 3.32 36.73
CA GLN A 408 26.52 3.65 35.33
C GLN A 408 25.35 2.80 34.91
N SER A 409 24.25 3.22 35.36
CA SER A 409 23.08 2.67 34.77
C SER A 409 23.25 2.93 33.29
N HIS A 410 23.10 2.00 32.67
CA HIS A 410 22.92 2.05 31.31
C HIS A 410 21.50 2.53 31.10
N ASP A 411 21.33 3.78 31.32
CA ASP A 411 20.04 4.41 31.14
C ASP A 411 19.62 4.48 29.68
N ALA A 412 20.27 3.76 28.82
CA ALA A 412 19.71 3.44 27.53
C ALA A 412 18.59 2.47 27.72
N GLY A 413 17.56 2.93 28.36
CA GLY A 413 16.38 2.17 28.66
C GLY A 413 16.61 0.96 29.58
N THR A 414 15.68 0.13 29.60
CA THR A 414 15.61 -1.03 30.49
C THR A 414 16.75 -2.02 30.37
N VAL A 415 17.45 -2.04 29.25
CA VAL A 415 18.60 -2.94 29.04
C VAL A 415 19.77 -2.51 29.89
N ALA A 416 19.93 -1.25 30.11
CA ALA A 416 20.98 -0.75 30.97
C ALA A 416 20.76 -1.13 32.42
N ASP A 417 19.52 -1.08 32.84
CA ASP A 417 19.18 -1.50 34.21
C ASP A 417 19.34 -3.01 34.39
N GLN A 418 19.13 -3.79 33.34
CA GLN A 418 19.43 -5.22 33.41
C GLN A 418 20.91 -5.48 33.60
N THR A 419 21.73 -4.69 33.01
CA THR A 419 23.17 -4.79 33.27
C THR A 419 23.57 -4.11 34.56
N HIS A 420 22.68 -3.34 35.11
CA HIS A 420 22.87 -2.79 36.42
C HIS A 420 22.95 -3.89 37.46
N ASP A 421 22.21 -4.96 37.22
CA ASP A 421 22.43 -6.17 37.99
C ASP A 421 23.85 -6.68 37.81
N ALA A 422 24.48 -6.41 36.69
CA ALA A 422 25.90 -6.63 36.55
C ALA A 422 26.72 -5.71 37.49
N GLY A 423 26.20 -4.57 37.79
CA GLY A 423 26.75 -3.74 38.85
C GLY A 423 26.62 -4.39 40.23
N ALA A 424 25.48 -4.97 40.45
CA ALA A 424 25.29 -5.81 41.63
C ALA A 424 26.13 -7.11 41.54
N ALA A 425 26.18 -7.68 40.34
CA ALA A 425 27.06 -8.83 40.08
C ALA A 425 28.54 -8.49 40.22
N ALA A 426 28.94 -7.28 39.93
CA ALA A 426 30.30 -6.81 40.23
C ALA A 426 30.56 -6.75 41.74
N SER A 427 29.52 -6.68 42.54
CA SER A 427 29.63 -6.87 43.99
C SER A 427 29.70 -8.32 44.40
N GLU A 428 29.19 -9.22 43.56
CA GLU A 428 29.25 -10.66 43.80
C GLU A 428 30.60 -11.28 43.37
N VAL A 429 31.25 -10.68 42.41
CA VAL A 429 32.56 -11.15 41.93
C VAL A 429 33.73 -10.52 42.73
N ARG A 430 33.45 -9.92 43.82
CA ARG A 430 34.53 -9.49 44.72
C ARG A 430 35.03 -10.67 45.54
N PRO A 431 36.31 -10.84 45.59
CA PRO A 431 36.91 -11.83 46.43
C PRO A 431 36.58 -11.62 47.90
#